data_cd184e4da5894cb007c53d5177678b21
#
_entry.id   cd184e4da5894cb007c53d5177678b21
#
_cell.length_a   1.000
_cell.length_b   1.000
_cell.length_c   1.000
_cell.angle_alpha   90.00
_cell.angle_beta   90.00
_cell.angle_gamma   90.00
#
_symmetry.space_group_name_H-M   'P 1'
#
loop_
_entity.id
_entity.type
_entity.pdbx_description
1 polymer ?
#
loop_
_entity_poly.entity_id
_entity_poly.type
_entity_poly.pdbx_seq_one_letter_code
_entity_poly.pdbx_strand_id
1 'polypeptide(L)'
;MSLPAIGVVIPCYKAEHTLRQTVESVLQGAPDNLQLVLVEDGSPDGTGALCDALAAQDPRVTALHQPNGGASAARNAGLDTLCRSGAEWVLFVDADDTLLPGLWQALPAAFDAQPGLILYGMVRASGPAPNPLAPGCYAGPAALGDALDPLLFESGYLAAPYPKLFRLDVIRRNKLRFDPRLKINEDVLFNLQYLRFLLFLQKNSAIYCLAGVYYNQNDMLSGSLSRSLRGDLLDAEAVTRPVLEAFLADAKLPAPEIDRLVQISRVRAALNQYGLLTGCPGRMPFAQRRQLFARILQDADARAALRARLTADPNRLLALPYRLGVFLHSAWLLAAYTQLKNRFL
;
A
#
# COMPACT_ATOMS: atom_id res chain seq x y z
N MET A 1 -3.49 31.88 -1.62
CA MET A 1 -3.68 31.42 -0.23
C MET A 1 -2.47 30.57 0.15
N SER A 2 -2.00 30.65 1.41
CA SER A 2 -0.96 29.76 1.89
C SER A 2 -1.52 28.33 1.98
N LEU A 3 -0.72 27.33 1.67
CA LEU A 3 -1.09 25.92 1.87
C LEU A 3 -1.33 25.63 3.37
N PRO A 4 -2.29 24.73 3.72
CA PRO A 4 -2.42 24.25 5.09
C PRO A 4 -1.12 23.57 5.54
N ALA A 5 -0.93 23.42 6.85
CA ALA A 5 0.25 22.73 7.35
C ALA A 5 0.23 21.26 6.97
N ILE A 6 1.23 20.85 6.19
CA ILE A 6 1.35 19.48 5.69
C ILE A 6 2.48 18.75 6.40
N GLY A 7 2.17 17.59 6.97
CA GLY A 7 3.14 16.65 7.49
C GLY A 7 3.54 15.61 6.45
N VAL A 8 4.80 15.21 6.47
CA VAL A 8 5.32 14.08 5.71
C VAL A 8 5.95 13.09 6.69
N VAL A 9 5.64 11.80 6.56
CA VAL A 9 6.27 10.75 7.35
C VAL A 9 7.06 9.83 6.44
N ILE A 10 8.35 9.67 6.74
CA ILE A 10 9.25 8.73 6.06
C ILE A 10 9.72 7.70 7.07
N PRO A 11 9.25 6.43 7.00
CA PRO A 11 9.81 5.34 7.78
C PRO A 11 11.18 4.97 7.21
N CYS A 12 12.24 5.03 8.03
CA CYS A 12 13.62 4.84 7.60
C CYS A 12 14.20 3.55 8.20
N TYR A 13 14.52 2.57 7.35
CA TYR A 13 15.22 1.35 7.74
C TYR A 13 16.11 0.86 6.61
N LYS A 14 17.43 0.80 6.85
CA LYS A 14 18.45 0.42 5.84
C LYS A 14 18.36 1.28 4.58
N ALA A 15 18.28 2.59 4.75
CA ALA A 15 18.05 3.56 3.70
C ALA A 15 19.22 4.54 3.49
N GLU A 16 20.43 4.21 3.97
CA GLU A 16 21.59 5.10 3.90
C GLU A 16 21.94 5.58 2.49
N HIS A 17 21.57 4.80 1.44
CA HIS A 17 21.88 5.12 0.06
C HIS A 17 20.76 5.87 -0.68
N THR A 18 19.55 5.89 -0.15
CA THR A 18 18.37 6.44 -0.83
C THR A 18 17.75 7.63 -0.13
N LEU A 19 17.76 7.62 1.21
CA LEU A 19 17.04 8.59 2.05
C LEU A 19 17.35 10.05 1.71
N ARG A 20 18.60 10.40 1.39
CA ARG A 20 18.95 11.77 1.02
C ARG A 20 18.17 12.24 -0.20
N GLN A 21 18.14 11.44 -1.26
CA GLN A 21 17.39 11.77 -2.49
C GLN A 21 15.88 11.87 -2.21
N THR A 22 15.35 10.98 -1.38
CA THR A 22 13.94 11.02 -0.95
C THR A 22 13.63 12.35 -0.26
N VAL A 23 14.43 12.74 0.75
CA VAL A 23 14.23 13.98 1.52
C VAL A 23 14.37 15.21 0.63
N GLU A 24 15.39 15.27 -0.23
CA GLU A 24 15.58 16.38 -1.17
C GLU A 24 14.39 16.52 -2.12
N SER A 25 13.82 15.41 -2.60
CA SER A 25 12.64 15.43 -3.47
C SER A 25 11.39 15.97 -2.76
N VAL A 26 11.22 15.65 -1.48
CA VAL A 26 10.12 16.16 -0.64
C VAL A 26 10.27 17.66 -0.38
N LEU A 27 11.49 18.12 -0.07
CA LEU A 27 11.76 19.51 0.27
C LEU A 27 11.78 20.44 -0.96
N GLN A 28 11.95 19.88 -2.16
CA GLN A 28 12.01 20.67 -3.39
C GLN A 28 10.68 21.38 -3.68
N GLY A 29 10.68 22.70 -3.57
CA GLY A 29 9.49 23.54 -3.79
C GLY A 29 8.40 23.39 -2.73
N ALA A 30 8.71 22.74 -1.61
CA ALA A 30 7.80 22.57 -0.50
C ALA A 30 7.53 23.90 0.23
N PRO A 31 6.35 24.08 0.83
CA PRO A 31 6.02 25.28 1.60
C PRO A 31 6.86 25.37 2.89
N ASP A 32 7.05 26.59 3.40
CA ASP A 32 7.85 26.82 4.62
C ASP A 32 7.23 26.16 5.88
N ASN A 33 5.93 25.95 5.89
CA ASN A 33 5.19 25.31 6.98
C ASN A 33 5.11 23.77 6.83
N LEU A 34 5.87 23.18 5.90
CA LEU A 34 6.02 21.72 5.81
C LEU A 34 6.66 21.16 7.09
N GLN A 35 6.24 19.97 7.51
CA GLN A 35 6.79 19.26 8.66
C GLN A 35 7.19 17.85 8.23
N LEU A 36 8.47 17.60 8.03
CA LEU A 36 9.01 16.31 7.60
C LEU A 36 9.54 15.53 8.81
N VAL A 37 8.96 14.35 9.05
CA VAL A 37 9.35 13.45 10.14
C VAL A 37 10.02 12.21 9.56
N LEU A 38 11.32 12.08 9.80
CA LEU A 38 12.10 10.89 9.51
C LEU A 38 12.04 9.97 10.72
N VAL A 39 11.49 8.77 10.57
CA VAL A 39 11.39 7.81 11.68
C VAL A 39 12.40 6.69 11.44
N GLU A 40 13.53 6.79 12.09
CA GLU A 40 14.59 5.79 12.07
C GLU A 40 14.19 4.58 12.92
N ASP A 41 14.03 3.42 12.28
CA ASP A 41 13.45 2.19 12.86
C ASP A 41 14.55 1.16 13.22
N GLY A 42 15.59 1.59 13.96
CA GLY A 42 16.65 0.72 14.46
C GLY A 42 17.52 0.11 13.35
N SER A 43 17.95 0.90 12.39
CA SER A 43 18.80 0.47 11.27
C SER A 43 20.20 0.07 11.74
N PRO A 44 20.77 -1.02 11.20
CA PRO A 44 22.14 -1.42 11.51
C PRO A 44 23.22 -0.72 10.67
N ASP A 45 22.82 0.11 9.69
CA ASP A 45 23.68 0.86 8.76
C ASP A 45 23.75 2.35 9.12
N GLY A 46 24.27 3.20 8.23
CA GLY A 46 24.39 4.64 8.42
C GLY A 46 23.10 5.45 8.38
N THR A 47 21.92 4.82 8.28
CA THR A 47 20.63 5.51 8.17
C THR A 47 20.36 6.47 9.33
N GLY A 48 20.65 6.06 10.58
CA GLY A 48 20.42 6.89 11.76
C GLY A 48 21.22 8.19 11.73
N ALA A 49 22.53 8.08 11.49
CA ALA A 49 23.40 9.25 11.36
C ALA A 49 22.99 10.18 10.20
N LEU A 50 22.46 9.60 9.11
CA LEU A 50 21.95 10.37 7.98
C LEU A 50 20.65 11.12 8.34
N CYS A 51 19.73 10.51 9.10
CA CYS A 51 18.54 11.18 9.61
C CYS A 51 18.89 12.41 10.45
N ASP A 52 19.84 12.27 11.38
CA ASP A 52 20.30 13.38 12.23
C ASP A 52 20.96 14.50 11.41
N ALA A 53 21.80 14.13 10.43
CA ALA A 53 22.45 15.09 9.55
C ALA A 53 21.44 15.88 8.69
N LEU A 54 20.38 15.23 8.19
CA LEU A 54 19.32 15.87 7.41
C LEU A 54 18.47 16.80 8.28
N ALA A 55 18.15 16.39 9.51
CA ALA A 55 17.42 17.23 10.47
C ALA A 55 18.22 18.47 10.90
N ALA A 56 19.54 18.36 11.00
CA ALA A 56 20.41 19.50 11.29
C ALA A 56 20.52 20.52 10.13
N GLN A 57 20.24 20.09 8.88
CA GLN A 57 20.37 20.93 7.68
C GLN A 57 19.11 21.75 7.36
N ASP A 58 17.92 21.26 7.74
CA ASP A 58 16.65 21.94 7.43
C ASP A 58 15.72 21.91 8.66
N PRO A 59 15.29 23.09 9.17
CA PRO A 59 14.46 23.18 10.38
C PRO A 59 13.06 22.55 10.22
N ARG A 60 12.62 22.27 9.00
CA ARG A 60 11.36 21.57 8.71
C ARG A 60 11.48 20.05 8.94
N VAL A 61 12.69 19.52 9.08
CA VAL A 61 12.98 18.09 9.23
C VAL A 61 13.20 17.76 10.70
N THR A 62 12.53 16.71 11.17
CA THR A 62 12.69 16.13 12.51
C THR A 62 13.09 14.67 12.38
N ALA A 63 14.15 14.25 13.06
CA ALA A 63 14.54 12.85 13.18
C ALA A 63 13.99 12.26 14.48
N LEU A 64 13.37 11.08 14.39
CA LEU A 64 12.92 10.26 15.52
C LEU A 64 13.63 8.92 15.44
N HIS A 65 14.14 8.43 16.57
CA HIS A 65 14.76 7.11 16.66
C HIS A 65 13.92 6.19 17.52
N GLN A 66 13.72 4.95 17.06
CA GLN A 66 13.03 3.91 17.81
C GLN A 66 13.71 2.55 17.62
N PRO A 67 13.55 1.61 18.56
CA PRO A 67 13.87 0.21 18.32
C PRO A 67 13.07 -0.34 17.15
N ASN A 68 13.67 -1.23 16.34
CA ASN A 68 13.01 -1.77 15.15
C ASN A 68 11.65 -2.39 15.48
N GLY A 69 10.60 -1.76 14.98
CA GLY A 69 9.20 -2.16 15.13
C GLY A 69 8.49 -2.40 13.79
N GLY A 70 9.19 -2.17 12.67
CA GLY A 70 8.68 -2.28 11.31
C GLY A 70 7.94 -1.02 10.82
N ALA A 71 7.64 -1.00 9.53
CA ALA A 71 7.08 0.17 8.85
C ALA A 71 5.79 0.70 9.50
N SER A 72 4.89 -0.18 9.98
CA SER A 72 3.67 0.20 10.69
C SER A 72 3.96 0.99 11.96
N ALA A 73 4.90 0.52 12.78
CA ALA A 73 5.30 1.19 14.01
C ALA A 73 5.95 2.55 13.72
N ALA A 74 6.83 2.60 12.72
CA ALA A 74 7.47 3.84 12.30
C ALA A 74 6.47 4.87 11.76
N ARG A 75 5.53 4.46 10.88
CA ARG A 75 4.48 5.35 10.39
C ARG A 75 3.59 5.85 11.53
N ASN A 76 3.28 5.01 12.51
CA ASN A 76 2.50 5.42 13.68
C ASN A 76 3.23 6.43 14.56
N ALA A 77 4.53 6.26 14.80
CA ALA A 77 5.34 7.23 15.55
C ALA A 77 5.39 8.59 14.85
N GLY A 78 5.54 8.60 13.52
CA GLY A 78 5.44 9.81 12.70
C GLY A 78 4.07 10.47 12.81
N LEU A 79 2.98 9.71 12.73
CA LEU A 79 1.61 10.19 12.92
C LEU A 79 1.41 10.81 14.30
N ASP A 80 1.91 10.18 15.36
CA ASP A 80 1.80 10.69 16.73
C ASP A 80 2.52 12.03 16.89
N THR A 81 3.64 12.21 16.21
CA THR A 81 4.37 13.48 16.19
C THR A 81 3.58 14.55 15.44
N LEU A 82 3.12 14.27 14.24
CA LEU A 82 2.33 15.22 13.45
C LEU A 82 0.99 15.58 14.10
N CYS A 83 0.34 14.65 14.79
CA CYS A 83 -0.88 14.94 15.52
C CYS A 83 -0.69 15.96 16.67
N ARG A 84 0.53 16.14 17.18
CA ARG A 84 0.89 17.11 18.23
C ARG A 84 1.44 18.42 17.68
N SER A 85 1.89 18.46 16.43
CA SER A 85 2.61 19.60 15.85
C SER A 85 1.73 20.64 15.17
N GLY A 86 0.40 20.41 15.08
CA GLY A 86 -0.51 21.29 14.39
C GLY A 86 -0.61 21.08 12.89
N ALA A 87 0.00 20.02 12.33
CA ALA A 87 -0.22 19.63 10.95
C ALA A 87 -1.70 19.29 10.71
N GLU A 88 -2.21 19.67 9.54
CA GLU A 88 -3.60 19.44 9.13
C GLU A 88 -3.72 18.24 8.19
N TRP A 89 -2.68 18.00 7.42
CA TRP A 89 -2.59 16.94 6.41
C TRP A 89 -1.37 16.09 6.61
N VAL A 90 -1.42 14.86 6.15
CA VAL A 90 -0.25 13.96 6.12
C VAL A 90 -0.17 13.21 4.80
N LEU A 91 1.05 13.06 4.31
CA LEU A 91 1.40 12.08 3.29
C LEU A 91 2.52 11.17 3.79
N PHE A 92 2.58 9.96 3.24
CA PHE A 92 3.63 9.00 3.51
C PHE A 92 4.51 8.85 2.28
N VAL A 93 5.82 8.77 2.50
CA VAL A 93 6.81 8.51 1.46
C VAL A 93 7.73 7.41 1.97
N ASP A 94 7.95 6.37 1.18
CA ASP A 94 8.91 5.34 1.55
C ASP A 94 10.35 5.86 1.31
N ALA A 95 11.31 5.41 2.13
CA ALA A 95 12.67 5.98 2.18
C ALA A 95 13.52 5.70 0.92
N ASP A 96 13.01 4.92 -0.01
CA ASP A 96 13.61 4.59 -1.31
C ASP A 96 12.84 5.17 -2.51
N ASP A 97 11.75 5.90 -2.24
CA ASP A 97 10.91 6.54 -3.25
C ASP A 97 11.17 8.05 -3.35
N THR A 98 10.58 8.71 -4.35
CA THR A 98 10.72 10.17 -4.52
C THR A 98 9.40 10.83 -4.90
N LEU A 99 9.22 12.08 -4.48
CA LEU A 99 8.18 12.95 -5.02
C LEU A 99 8.67 13.55 -6.35
N LEU A 100 7.78 13.61 -7.33
CA LEU A 100 8.05 14.28 -8.59
C LEU A 100 7.71 15.77 -8.49
N PRO A 101 8.41 16.64 -9.24
CA PRO A 101 8.17 18.08 -9.23
C PRO A 101 6.72 18.43 -9.54
N GLY A 102 6.22 19.51 -8.91
CA GLY A 102 4.91 20.05 -9.20
C GLY A 102 3.79 19.64 -8.23
N LEU A 103 4.02 18.71 -7.32
CA LEU A 103 3.00 18.30 -6.34
C LEU A 103 2.51 19.53 -5.53
N TRP A 104 3.45 20.25 -4.91
CA TRP A 104 3.13 21.38 -4.03
C TRP A 104 2.37 22.51 -4.77
N GLN A 105 2.68 22.72 -6.05
CA GLN A 105 2.02 23.70 -6.91
C GLN A 105 0.62 23.25 -7.37
N ALA A 106 0.35 21.93 -7.40
CA ALA A 106 -0.95 21.40 -7.80
C ALA A 106 -1.96 21.37 -6.62
N LEU A 107 -1.51 21.39 -5.38
CA LEU A 107 -2.36 21.23 -4.19
C LEU A 107 -3.36 22.38 -3.95
N PRO A 108 -3.07 23.68 -4.24
CA PRO A 108 -4.03 24.75 -3.98
C PRO A 108 -5.42 24.49 -4.56
N ALA A 109 -5.50 24.06 -5.82
CA ALA A 109 -6.76 23.76 -6.47
C ALA A 109 -7.54 22.62 -5.79
N ALA A 110 -6.82 21.64 -5.21
CA ALA A 110 -7.46 20.57 -4.47
C ALA A 110 -8.02 21.07 -3.13
N PHE A 111 -7.28 21.91 -2.40
CA PHE A 111 -7.72 22.44 -1.11
C PHE A 111 -8.93 23.37 -1.20
N ASP A 112 -9.10 24.09 -2.32
CA ASP A 112 -10.29 24.92 -2.57
C ASP A 112 -11.58 24.10 -2.57
N ALA A 113 -11.51 22.83 -2.96
CA ALA A 113 -12.64 21.90 -2.93
C ALA A 113 -12.91 21.29 -1.54
N GLN A 114 -12.13 21.63 -0.52
CA GLN A 114 -12.24 21.12 0.87
C GLN A 114 -12.35 19.60 0.96
N PRO A 115 -11.47 18.84 0.29
CA PRO A 115 -11.57 17.38 0.31
C PRO A 115 -11.20 16.79 1.67
N GLY A 116 -11.54 15.53 1.87
CA GLY A 116 -11.04 14.74 3.00
C GLY A 116 -9.85 13.87 2.61
N LEU A 117 -9.66 13.59 1.30
CA LEU A 117 -8.56 12.83 0.74
C LEU A 117 -8.17 13.43 -0.61
N ILE A 118 -6.87 13.56 -0.86
CA ILE A 118 -6.35 13.94 -2.17
C ILE A 118 -5.58 12.74 -2.73
N LEU A 119 -5.92 12.35 -3.97
CA LEU A 119 -5.24 11.29 -4.73
C LEU A 119 -4.45 11.92 -5.88
N TYR A 120 -3.35 11.29 -6.26
CA TYR A 120 -2.55 11.68 -7.41
C TYR A 120 -1.86 10.47 -8.06
N GLY A 121 -1.39 10.65 -9.29
CA GLY A 121 -0.75 9.59 -10.04
C GLY A 121 0.64 9.21 -9.50
N MET A 122 1.06 7.98 -9.82
CA MET A 122 2.42 7.49 -9.56
C MET A 122 3.02 6.82 -10.79
N VAL A 123 4.35 6.78 -10.83
CA VAL A 123 5.12 5.98 -11.77
C VAL A 123 5.78 4.82 -11.03
N ARG A 124 5.85 3.68 -11.67
CA ARG A 124 6.54 2.45 -11.23
C ARG A 124 7.56 2.03 -12.28
N ALA A 125 8.43 1.08 -11.95
CA ALA A 125 9.34 0.51 -12.94
C ALA A 125 8.62 -0.08 -14.17
N SER A 126 7.38 -0.56 -13.98
CA SER A 126 6.50 -1.05 -15.05
C SER A 126 5.86 0.06 -15.91
N GLY A 127 6.10 1.33 -15.59
CA GLY A 127 5.53 2.51 -16.24
C GLY A 127 4.53 3.28 -15.37
N PRO A 128 3.93 4.34 -15.90
CA PRO A 128 2.96 5.15 -15.20
C PRO A 128 1.77 4.30 -14.72
N ALA A 129 1.42 4.43 -13.45
CA ALA A 129 0.16 3.94 -12.90
C ALA A 129 -0.77 5.15 -12.78
N PRO A 130 -1.62 5.41 -13.76
CA PRO A 130 -2.54 6.55 -13.73
C PRO A 130 -3.50 6.39 -12.55
N ASN A 131 -3.93 7.52 -12.01
CA ASN A 131 -4.96 7.52 -10.98
C ASN A 131 -6.22 6.79 -11.50
N PRO A 132 -6.83 5.91 -10.71
CA PRO A 132 -8.03 5.19 -11.11
C PRO A 132 -9.26 6.09 -11.28
N LEU A 133 -9.19 7.30 -10.72
CA LEU A 133 -10.24 8.30 -10.85
C LEU A 133 -9.82 9.35 -11.88
N ALA A 134 -10.77 9.82 -12.68
CA ALA A 134 -10.55 11.03 -13.49
C ALA A 134 -10.25 12.23 -12.58
N PRO A 135 -9.51 13.24 -13.07
CA PRO A 135 -9.26 14.45 -12.29
C PRO A 135 -10.58 15.14 -11.88
N GLY A 136 -10.67 15.57 -10.63
CA GLY A 136 -11.87 16.24 -10.12
C GLY A 136 -12.21 15.93 -8.68
N CYS A 137 -13.38 16.40 -8.24
CA CYS A 137 -13.90 16.26 -6.89
C CYS A 137 -15.07 15.26 -6.86
N TYR A 138 -14.98 14.27 -5.98
CA TYR A 138 -15.98 13.22 -5.79
C TYR A 138 -16.59 13.36 -4.40
N ALA A 139 -17.75 13.99 -4.33
CA ALA A 139 -18.47 14.27 -3.09
C ALA A 139 -19.36 13.08 -2.68
N GLY A 140 -18.90 12.32 -1.71
CA GLY A 140 -19.60 11.16 -1.16
C GLY A 140 -19.50 9.89 -2.03
N PRO A 141 -20.02 8.75 -1.54
CA PRO A 141 -19.87 7.45 -2.18
C PRO A 141 -20.59 7.35 -3.52
N ALA A 142 -21.74 8.00 -3.68
CA ALA A 142 -22.50 7.96 -4.93
C ALA A 142 -21.73 8.59 -6.12
N ALA A 143 -20.85 9.57 -5.84
CA ALA A 143 -20.05 10.21 -6.88
C ALA A 143 -18.89 9.31 -7.38
N LEU A 144 -18.53 8.29 -6.62
CA LEU A 144 -17.51 7.32 -7.06
C LEU A 144 -18.08 6.35 -8.10
N GLY A 145 -19.38 5.99 -8.00
CA GLY A 145 -20.05 5.12 -8.96
C GLY A 145 -19.20 3.92 -9.36
N ASP A 146 -19.03 3.71 -10.68
CA ASP A 146 -18.25 2.62 -11.25
C ASP A 146 -16.74 2.70 -10.96
N ALA A 147 -16.26 3.85 -10.50
CA ALA A 147 -14.85 4.03 -10.14
C ALA A 147 -14.48 3.38 -8.79
N LEU A 148 -15.46 2.95 -7.99
CA LEU A 148 -15.21 2.28 -6.72
C LEU A 148 -14.45 0.96 -6.90
N ASP A 149 -14.85 0.14 -7.85
CA ASP A 149 -14.19 -1.14 -8.19
C ASP A 149 -12.72 -0.92 -8.61
N PRO A 150 -12.40 -0.07 -9.60
CA PRO A 150 -11.02 0.25 -9.95
C PRO A 150 -10.21 0.79 -8.77
N LEU A 151 -10.77 1.65 -7.94
CA LEU A 151 -10.10 2.20 -6.78
C LEU A 151 -9.76 1.12 -5.75
N LEU A 152 -10.73 0.24 -5.43
CA LEU A 152 -10.57 -0.81 -4.43
C LEU A 152 -9.69 -1.96 -4.92
N PHE A 153 -9.83 -2.37 -6.19
CA PHE A 153 -9.29 -3.64 -6.64
C PHE A 153 -8.29 -3.57 -7.80
N GLU A 154 -8.38 -2.62 -8.71
CA GLU A 154 -7.60 -2.67 -9.95
C GLU A 154 -6.33 -1.81 -9.92
N SER A 155 -6.39 -0.66 -9.27
CA SER A 155 -5.33 0.35 -9.32
C SER A 155 -4.14 0.08 -8.41
N GLY A 156 -4.30 -0.77 -7.39
CA GLY A 156 -3.33 -0.94 -6.32
C GLY A 156 -3.22 0.26 -5.37
N TYR A 157 -4.09 1.26 -5.50
CA TYR A 157 -4.09 2.45 -4.64
C TYR A 157 -4.42 2.16 -3.18
N LEU A 158 -5.17 1.10 -2.89
CA LEU A 158 -5.39 0.66 -1.51
C LEU A 158 -4.19 -0.09 -0.91
N ALA A 159 -3.32 -0.64 -1.75
CA ALA A 159 -2.21 -1.46 -1.31
C ALA A 159 -0.98 -0.67 -0.85
N ALA A 160 -1.07 0.67 -0.79
CA ALA A 160 -0.01 1.54 -0.31
C ALA A 160 -0.59 2.78 0.38
N PRO A 161 0.12 3.41 1.33
CA PRO A 161 -0.30 4.66 1.94
C PRO A 161 -0.04 5.87 1.05
N TYR A 162 0.68 5.68 -0.04
CA TYR A 162 0.92 6.64 -1.12
C TYR A 162 0.18 6.19 -2.40
N PRO A 163 -0.01 7.03 -3.41
CA PRO A 163 0.15 8.47 -3.49
C PRO A 163 -1.11 9.20 -3.01
N LYS A 164 -1.11 9.62 -1.77
CA LYS A 164 -2.28 10.21 -1.08
C LYS A 164 -1.87 11.27 -0.09
N LEU A 165 -2.74 12.30 0.07
CA LEU A 165 -2.74 13.14 1.25
C LEU A 165 -4.00 12.86 2.06
N PHE A 166 -3.82 12.62 3.35
CA PHE A 166 -4.89 12.34 4.30
C PHE A 166 -5.11 13.54 5.24
N ARG A 167 -6.35 13.81 5.60
CA ARG A 167 -6.64 14.76 6.66
C ARG A 167 -6.30 14.16 8.02
N LEU A 168 -5.43 14.83 8.77
CA LEU A 168 -5.01 14.36 10.10
C LEU A 168 -6.14 14.39 11.14
N ASP A 169 -7.11 15.29 11.01
CA ASP A 169 -8.25 15.32 11.92
C ASP A 169 -9.11 14.04 11.82
N VAL A 170 -9.26 13.45 10.62
CA VAL A 170 -9.93 12.16 10.41
C VAL A 170 -9.16 11.05 11.12
N ILE A 171 -7.84 11.00 10.93
CA ILE A 171 -6.98 10.00 11.57
C ILE A 171 -7.04 10.13 13.10
N ARG A 172 -6.92 11.35 13.63
CA ARG A 172 -6.89 11.64 15.05
C ARG A 172 -8.21 11.33 15.75
N ARG A 173 -9.33 11.81 15.19
CA ARG A 173 -10.68 11.62 15.79
C ARG A 173 -11.07 10.14 15.86
N ASN A 174 -10.68 9.36 14.84
CA ASN A 174 -11.03 7.95 14.73
C ASN A 174 -9.91 7.02 15.24
N LYS A 175 -8.82 7.60 15.78
CA LYS A 175 -7.66 6.86 16.32
C LYS A 175 -7.09 5.85 15.32
N LEU A 176 -7.07 6.20 14.02
CA LEU A 176 -6.59 5.32 12.97
C LEU A 176 -5.09 5.10 13.09
N ARG A 177 -4.66 3.85 12.99
CA ARG A 177 -3.26 3.43 13.06
C ARG A 177 -3.00 2.27 12.10
N PHE A 178 -1.78 2.20 11.61
CA PHE A 178 -1.29 0.99 10.95
C PHE A 178 -1.19 -0.13 11.97
N ASP A 179 -1.69 -1.32 11.66
CA ASP A 179 -1.65 -2.45 12.59
C ASP A 179 -0.27 -3.14 12.55
N PRO A 180 0.56 -3.04 13.59
CA PRO A 180 1.91 -3.61 13.58
C PRO A 180 1.94 -5.13 13.64
N ARG A 181 0.79 -5.78 13.89
CA ARG A 181 0.66 -7.24 13.84
C ARG A 181 0.61 -7.76 12.40
N LEU A 182 0.17 -6.91 11.47
CA LEU A 182 0.16 -7.21 10.04
C LEU A 182 1.52 -6.91 9.43
N LYS A 183 2.11 -7.92 8.78
CA LYS A 183 3.36 -7.78 8.01
C LYS A 183 3.11 -7.46 6.54
N ILE A 184 1.86 -7.53 6.12
CA ILE A 184 1.39 -7.30 4.77
C ILE A 184 -0.09 -6.88 4.85
N ASN A 185 -0.55 -6.02 3.93
CA ASN A 185 -1.89 -5.43 3.90
C ASN A 185 -2.23 -4.50 5.09
N GLU A 186 -1.26 -4.09 5.90
CA GLU A 186 -1.45 -3.06 6.93
C GLU A 186 -1.95 -1.75 6.30
N ASP A 187 -1.45 -1.44 5.09
CA ASP A 187 -1.83 -0.26 4.31
C ASP A 187 -3.26 -0.39 3.77
N VAL A 188 -3.63 -1.58 3.30
CA VAL A 188 -5.02 -1.86 2.86
C VAL A 188 -6.00 -1.63 4.00
N LEU A 189 -5.69 -2.17 5.18
CA LEU A 189 -6.51 -2.02 6.37
C LEU A 189 -6.67 -0.54 6.75
N PHE A 190 -5.57 0.20 6.82
CA PHE A 190 -5.57 1.63 7.14
C PHE A 190 -6.38 2.43 6.12
N ASN A 191 -6.15 2.21 4.82
CA ASN A 191 -6.85 2.90 3.75
C ASN A 191 -8.37 2.62 3.75
N LEU A 192 -8.79 1.36 3.94
CA LEU A 192 -10.20 1.00 4.03
C LEU A 192 -10.89 1.65 5.24
N GLN A 193 -10.24 1.63 6.41
CA GLN A 193 -10.76 2.29 7.60
C GLN A 193 -10.88 3.80 7.39
N TYR A 194 -9.85 4.43 6.80
CA TYR A 194 -9.87 5.86 6.51
C TYR A 194 -11.02 6.23 5.56
N LEU A 195 -11.14 5.53 4.44
CA LEU A 195 -12.20 5.75 3.46
C LEU A 195 -13.59 5.53 4.05
N ARG A 196 -13.75 4.52 4.91
CA ARG A 196 -15.01 4.25 5.60
C ARG A 196 -15.43 5.44 6.46
N PHE A 197 -14.51 5.96 7.30
CA PHE A 197 -14.80 7.14 8.12
C PHE A 197 -15.06 8.37 7.27
N LEU A 198 -14.26 8.56 6.21
CA LEU A 198 -14.38 9.72 5.34
C LEU A 198 -15.73 9.75 4.62
N LEU A 199 -16.09 8.68 3.93
CA LEU A 199 -17.20 8.67 2.99
C LEU A 199 -18.56 8.46 3.65
N PHE A 200 -18.62 7.71 4.74
CA PHE A 200 -19.89 7.27 5.31
C PHE A 200 -20.20 7.85 6.68
N LEU A 201 -19.18 8.10 7.48
CA LEU A 201 -19.36 8.50 8.89
C LEU A 201 -19.11 10.00 9.12
N GLN A 202 -18.51 10.70 8.14
CA GLN A 202 -18.36 12.15 8.17
C GLN A 202 -19.21 12.80 7.06
N LYS A 203 -20.12 13.69 7.43
CA LYS A 203 -20.94 14.41 6.45
C LYS A 203 -20.07 15.38 5.63
N ASN A 204 -20.32 15.42 4.32
CA ASN A 204 -19.69 16.33 3.35
C ASN A 204 -18.18 16.12 3.11
N SER A 205 -17.70 14.88 3.16
CA SER A 205 -16.32 14.59 2.79
C SER A 205 -16.20 14.15 1.33
N ALA A 206 -15.23 14.71 0.64
CA ALA A 206 -14.96 14.43 -0.76
C ALA A 206 -13.57 13.83 -0.95
N ILE A 207 -13.38 13.08 -2.03
CA ILE A 207 -12.07 12.71 -2.57
C ILE A 207 -11.76 13.65 -3.72
N TYR A 208 -10.59 14.26 -3.72
CA TYR A 208 -10.10 15.03 -4.85
C TYR A 208 -8.99 14.28 -5.58
N CYS A 209 -9.10 14.19 -6.89
CA CYS A 209 -8.12 13.57 -7.74
C CYS A 209 -7.36 14.61 -8.55
N LEU A 210 -6.04 14.72 -8.36
CA LEU A 210 -5.17 15.53 -9.17
C LEU A 210 -4.90 14.88 -10.53
N ALA A 211 -4.75 15.68 -11.58
CA ALA A 211 -4.48 15.19 -12.93
C ALA A 211 -3.04 14.66 -13.12
N GLY A 212 -2.09 15.06 -12.25
CA GLY A 212 -0.67 14.80 -12.44
C GLY A 212 -0.17 13.52 -11.79
N VAL A 213 1.03 13.13 -12.20
CA VAL A 213 1.82 12.06 -11.60
C VAL A 213 2.90 12.72 -10.75
N TYR A 214 2.87 12.47 -9.42
CA TYR A 214 3.74 13.17 -8.47
C TYR A 214 4.50 12.25 -7.52
N TYR A 215 4.37 10.93 -7.70
CA TYR A 215 5.10 9.93 -6.91
C TYR A 215 5.87 8.98 -7.82
N ASN A 216 7.11 8.74 -7.50
CA ASN A 216 7.95 7.78 -8.20
C ASN A 216 8.33 6.64 -7.26
N GLN A 217 7.73 5.47 -7.47
CA GLN A 217 8.02 4.24 -6.74
C GLN A 217 9.25 3.55 -7.34
N ASN A 218 10.30 3.43 -6.55
CA ASN A 218 11.55 2.80 -6.97
C ASN A 218 11.53 1.29 -6.73
N ASP A 219 10.95 0.55 -7.67
CA ASP A 219 10.85 -0.92 -7.60
C ASP A 219 12.18 -1.65 -7.89
N MET A 220 13.25 -0.94 -8.23
CA MET A 220 14.49 -1.56 -8.73
C MET A 220 15.43 -2.05 -7.63
N LEU A 221 15.22 -1.66 -6.37
CA LEU A 221 16.11 -2.06 -5.27
C LEU A 221 15.87 -3.53 -4.87
N SER A 222 16.94 -4.30 -4.84
CA SER A 222 16.97 -5.70 -4.41
C SER A 222 16.77 -5.82 -2.89
N GLY A 223 15.60 -5.59 -2.40
CA GLY A 223 15.29 -5.60 -0.95
C GLY A 223 13.92 -5.07 -0.62
N SER A 224 13.18 -4.61 -1.63
CA SER A 224 11.81 -4.15 -1.45
C SER A 224 10.98 -5.16 -0.66
N LEU A 225 10.32 -4.68 0.39
CA LEU A 225 9.46 -5.47 1.28
C LEU A 225 8.35 -6.17 0.51
N SER A 226 7.85 -5.55 -0.55
CA SER A 226 6.79 -6.06 -1.41
C SER A 226 7.15 -7.35 -2.16
N ARG A 227 8.45 -7.63 -2.34
CA ARG A 227 8.95 -8.86 -3.01
C ARG A 227 9.35 -9.96 -2.04
N SER A 228 9.33 -9.71 -0.73
CA SER A 228 9.69 -10.71 0.27
C SER A 228 8.46 -11.48 0.74
N LEU A 229 8.58 -12.80 0.85
CA LEU A 229 7.58 -13.69 1.47
C LEU A 229 7.50 -13.43 2.99
N ARG A 230 7.02 -12.25 3.41
CA ARG A 230 7.00 -11.82 4.81
C ARG A 230 5.74 -12.20 5.56
N GLY A 231 4.70 -12.64 4.87
CA GLY A 231 3.42 -12.97 5.49
C GLY A 231 2.58 -13.92 4.64
N ASP A 232 1.49 -14.33 5.24
CA ASP A 232 0.44 -15.08 4.56
C ASP A 232 -0.65 -14.10 4.12
N LEU A 233 -0.79 -13.91 2.80
CA LEU A 233 -1.79 -13.02 2.22
C LEU A 233 -3.22 -13.45 2.53
N LEU A 234 -3.44 -14.75 2.76
CA LEU A 234 -4.76 -15.26 3.15
C LEU A 234 -5.09 -14.89 4.60
N ASP A 235 -4.09 -14.90 5.50
CA ASP A 235 -4.29 -14.42 6.88
C ASP A 235 -4.53 -12.90 6.90
N ALA A 236 -3.76 -12.15 6.13
CA ALA A 236 -3.94 -10.71 6.01
C ALA A 236 -5.31 -10.35 5.40
N GLU A 237 -5.76 -11.08 4.39
CA GLU A 237 -7.10 -10.92 3.81
C GLU A 237 -8.19 -11.22 4.85
N ALA A 238 -8.05 -12.29 5.64
CA ALA A 238 -9.00 -12.62 6.70
C ALA A 238 -9.15 -11.51 7.76
N VAL A 239 -8.09 -10.74 8.01
CA VAL A 239 -8.15 -9.56 8.91
C VAL A 239 -8.78 -8.35 8.23
N THR A 240 -8.51 -8.13 6.93
CA THR A 240 -9.04 -6.95 6.21
C THR A 240 -10.48 -7.15 5.73
N ARG A 241 -10.92 -8.38 5.51
CA ARG A 241 -12.26 -8.73 4.99
C ARG A 241 -13.41 -8.12 5.79
N PRO A 242 -13.49 -8.25 7.13
CA PRO A 242 -14.60 -7.65 7.89
C PRO A 242 -14.69 -6.13 7.74
N VAL A 243 -13.55 -5.46 7.54
CA VAL A 243 -13.53 -4.01 7.31
C VAL A 243 -13.99 -3.67 5.91
N LEU A 244 -13.64 -4.48 4.90
CA LEU A 244 -14.15 -4.36 3.54
C LEU A 244 -15.67 -4.59 3.50
N GLU A 245 -16.18 -5.64 4.12
CA GLU A 245 -17.60 -5.93 4.23
C GLU A 245 -18.36 -4.77 4.87
N ALA A 246 -17.86 -4.25 5.99
CA ALA A 246 -18.44 -3.11 6.66
C ALA A 246 -18.40 -1.83 5.80
N PHE A 247 -17.32 -1.60 5.06
CA PHE A 247 -17.21 -0.49 4.10
C PHE A 247 -18.27 -0.60 3.00
N LEU A 248 -18.42 -1.78 2.38
CA LEU A 248 -19.38 -2.02 1.31
C LEU A 248 -20.85 -1.95 1.80
N ALA A 249 -21.10 -2.39 3.04
CA ALA A 249 -22.42 -2.26 3.69
C ALA A 249 -22.76 -0.80 3.97
N ASP A 250 -21.82 0.00 4.47
CA ASP A 250 -22.00 1.44 4.67
C ASP A 250 -22.22 2.18 3.33
N ALA A 251 -21.66 1.66 2.23
CA ALA A 251 -21.91 2.12 0.86
C ALA A 251 -23.33 1.76 0.37
N LYS A 252 -24.10 1.02 1.14
CA LYS A 252 -25.47 0.55 0.81
C LYS A 252 -25.54 -0.29 -0.47
N LEU A 253 -24.48 -1.02 -0.77
CA LEU A 253 -24.50 -1.97 -1.87
C LEU A 253 -25.45 -3.14 -1.57
N PRO A 254 -26.11 -3.71 -2.59
CA PRO A 254 -26.91 -4.94 -2.42
C PRO A 254 -26.05 -6.10 -1.90
N ALA A 255 -26.60 -6.94 -1.04
CA ALA A 255 -25.89 -8.09 -0.48
C ALA A 255 -25.19 -8.98 -1.52
N PRO A 256 -25.82 -9.33 -2.68
CA PRO A 256 -25.12 -10.11 -3.70
C PRO A 256 -23.89 -9.43 -4.28
N GLU A 257 -23.88 -8.10 -4.35
CA GLU A 257 -22.74 -7.32 -4.83
C GLU A 257 -21.62 -7.28 -3.79
N ILE A 258 -21.96 -7.14 -2.51
CA ILE A 258 -21.00 -7.25 -1.41
C ILE A 258 -20.33 -8.63 -1.45
N ASP A 259 -21.11 -9.70 -1.56
CA ASP A 259 -20.57 -11.07 -1.64
C ASP A 259 -19.63 -11.24 -2.83
N ARG A 260 -20.00 -10.68 -4.01
CA ARG A 260 -19.16 -10.69 -5.21
C ARG A 260 -17.82 -9.98 -5.00
N LEU A 261 -17.81 -8.78 -4.40
CA LEU A 261 -16.62 -7.98 -4.18
C LEU A 261 -15.69 -8.61 -3.12
N VAL A 262 -16.27 -9.16 -2.07
CA VAL A 262 -15.54 -9.91 -1.04
C VAL A 262 -14.91 -11.17 -1.64
N GLN A 263 -15.63 -11.89 -2.49
CA GLN A 263 -15.11 -13.03 -3.24
C GLN A 263 -13.92 -12.64 -4.12
N ILE A 264 -14.01 -11.52 -4.85
CA ILE A 264 -12.90 -10.97 -5.66
C ILE A 264 -11.67 -10.72 -4.78
N SER A 265 -11.84 -10.08 -3.62
CA SER A 265 -10.73 -9.83 -2.68
C SER A 265 -10.04 -11.11 -2.26
N ARG A 266 -10.82 -12.12 -1.85
CA ARG A 266 -10.33 -13.44 -1.41
C ARG A 266 -9.57 -14.17 -2.52
N VAL A 267 -10.16 -14.24 -3.72
CA VAL A 267 -9.53 -14.88 -4.89
C VAL A 267 -8.22 -14.18 -5.25
N ARG A 268 -8.18 -12.85 -5.22
CA ARG A 268 -6.95 -12.09 -5.48
C ARG A 268 -5.85 -12.36 -4.45
N ALA A 269 -6.20 -12.42 -3.17
CA ALA A 269 -5.23 -12.78 -2.14
C ALA A 269 -4.60 -14.16 -2.42
N ALA A 270 -5.43 -15.12 -2.81
CA ALA A 270 -4.98 -16.47 -3.17
C ALA A 270 -4.09 -16.49 -4.43
N LEU A 271 -4.46 -15.74 -5.48
CA LEU A 271 -3.67 -15.63 -6.71
C LEU A 271 -2.33 -14.94 -6.48
N ASN A 272 -2.32 -13.90 -5.67
CA ASN A 272 -1.10 -13.18 -5.31
C ASN A 272 -0.19 -14.05 -4.43
N GLN A 273 -0.76 -14.76 -3.45
CA GLN A 273 -0.02 -15.74 -2.64
C GLN A 273 0.59 -16.83 -3.52
N TYR A 274 -0.16 -17.35 -4.48
CA TYR A 274 0.35 -18.32 -5.45
C TYR A 274 1.51 -17.72 -6.26
N GLY A 275 1.38 -16.50 -6.75
CA GLY A 275 2.43 -15.77 -7.48
C GLY A 275 3.72 -15.62 -6.66
N LEU A 276 3.60 -15.23 -5.40
CA LEU A 276 4.75 -15.13 -4.49
C LEU A 276 5.41 -16.49 -4.25
N LEU A 277 4.62 -17.56 -4.05
CA LEU A 277 5.15 -18.90 -3.82
C LEU A 277 5.91 -19.47 -5.03
N THR A 278 5.48 -19.12 -6.24
CA THR A 278 6.05 -19.64 -7.49
C THR A 278 7.14 -18.75 -8.10
N GLY A 279 7.13 -17.46 -7.79
CA GLY A 279 8.01 -16.44 -8.37
C GLY A 279 9.19 -16.02 -7.50
N CYS A 280 9.10 -16.20 -6.16
CA CYS A 280 10.19 -15.82 -5.27
C CYS A 280 11.13 -17.02 -5.03
N PRO A 281 12.42 -16.93 -5.38
CA PRO A 281 13.41 -17.96 -5.10
C PRO A 281 13.79 -18.05 -3.62
N GLY A 282 13.07 -17.32 -2.72
CA GLY A 282 13.33 -17.24 -1.31
C GLY A 282 13.36 -18.60 -0.60
N ARG A 283 14.15 -18.69 0.46
CA ARG A 283 14.39 -19.90 1.25
C ARG A 283 13.20 -20.26 2.17
N MET A 284 12.02 -20.49 1.56
CA MET A 284 10.89 -21.03 2.33
C MET A 284 11.02 -22.54 2.48
N PRO A 285 10.91 -23.09 3.69
CA PRO A 285 10.89 -24.54 3.92
C PRO A 285 9.78 -25.22 3.10
N PHE A 286 10.07 -26.41 2.58
CA PHE A 286 9.12 -27.19 1.77
C PHE A 286 7.78 -27.40 2.47
N ALA A 287 7.80 -27.75 3.75
CA ALA A 287 6.60 -27.98 4.55
C ALA A 287 5.70 -26.74 4.62
N GLN A 288 6.28 -25.56 4.85
CA GLN A 288 5.55 -24.28 4.89
C GLN A 288 4.96 -23.93 3.52
N ARG A 289 5.74 -24.09 2.44
CA ARG A 289 5.27 -23.87 1.07
C ARG A 289 4.10 -24.78 0.71
N ARG A 290 4.21 -26.06 1.05
CA ARG A 290 3.14 -27.04 0.87
C ARG A 290 1.87 -26.65 1.63
N GLN A 291 2.00 -26.20 2.86
CA GLN A 291 0.86 -25.75 3.67
C GLN A 291 0.12 -24.56 3.01
N LEU A 292 0.86 -23.57 2.53
CA LEU A 292 0.27 -22.41 1.85
C LEU A 292 -0.43 -22.80 0.53
N PHE A 293 0.18 -23.69 -0.27
CA PHE A 293 -0.51 -24.24 -1.44
C PHE A 293 -1.77 -25.02 -1.08
N ALA A 294 -1.74 -25.80 0.02
CA ALA A 294 -2.93 -26.51 0.47
C ALA A 294 -4.07 -25.56 0.82
N ARG A 295 -3.80 -24.45 1.51
CA ARG A 295 -4.79 -23.41 1.83
C ARG A 295 -5.40 -22.82 0.56
N ILE A 296 -4.58 -22.43 -0.42
CA ILE A 296 -5.07 -21.92 -1.71
C ILE A 296 -5.98 -22.93 -2.40
N LEU A 297 -5.59 -24.23 -2.38
CA LEU A 297 -6.34 -25.29 -3.04
C LEU A 297 -7.64 -25.70 -2.31
N GLN A 298 -7.83 -25.32 -1.05
CA GLN A 298 -9.11 -25.50 -0.35
C GLN A 298 -10.20 -24.59 -0.89
N ASP A 299 -9.86 -23.41 -1.42
CA ASP A 299 -10.79 -22.45 -2.00
C ASP A 299 -11.15 -22.84 -3.45
N ALA A 300 -12.43 -23.13 -3.70
CA ALA A 300 -12.91 -23.57 -5.01
C ALA A 300 -12.77 -22.49 -6.09
N ASP A 301 -13.03 -21.22 -5.73
CA ASP A 301 -12.97 -20.08 -6.65
C ASP A 301 -11.52 -19.75 -6.99
N ALA A 302 -10.63 -19.79 -6.00
CA ALA A 302 -9.20 -19.63 -6.23
C ALA A 302 -8.64 -20.72 -7.15
N ARG A 303 -9.07 -21.99 -6.98
CA ARG A 303 -8.70 -23.07 -7.90
C ARG A 303 -9.19 -22.83 -9.33
N ALA A 304 -10.44 -22.38 -9.47
CA ALA A 304 -11.00 -22.07 -10.80
C ALA A 304 -10.22 -20.94 -11.48
N ALA A 305 -9.95 -19.86 -10.76
CA ALA A 305 -9.16 -18.73 -11.25
C ALA A 305 -7.72 -19.13 -11.60
N LEU A 306 -7.06 -19.97 -10.78
CA LEU A 306 -5.73 -20.50 -11.07
C LEU A 306 -5.72 -21.37 -12.32
N ARG A 307 -6.73 -22.23 -12.51
CA ARG A 307 -6.87 -23.04 -13.73
C ARG A 307 -6.97 -22.16 -14.97
N ALA A 308 -7.82 -21.14 -14.93
CA ALA A 308 -7.99 -20.19 -16.03
C ALA A 308 -6.65 -19.48 -16.33
N ARG A 309 -6.00 -18.93 -15.33
CA ARG A 309 -4.70 -18.23 -15.45
C ARG A 309 -3.61 -19.13 -16.06
N LEU A 310 -3.44 -20.35 -15.53
CA LEU A 310 -2.44 -21.29 -16.01
C LEU A 310 -2.75 -21.83 -17.39
N THR A 311 -4.01 -21.87 -17.81
CA THR A 311 -4.41 -22.27 -19.15
C THR A 311 -4.08 -21.19 -20.18
N ALA A 312 -4.19 -19.92 -19.79
CA ALA A 312 -3.86 -18.78 -20.63
C ALA A 312 -2.35 -18.46 -20.67
N ASP A 313 -1.51 -19.13 -19.87
CA ASP A 313 -0.06 -18.88 -19.80
C ASP A 313 0.60 -19.22 -21.15
N PRO A 314 1.30 -18.26 -21.80
CA PRO A 314 1.99 -18.47 -23.05
C PRO A 314 3.10 -19.52 -22.95
N ASN A 315 3.71 -19.70 -21.77
CA ASN A 315 4.75 -20.71 -21.50
C ASN A 315 4.14 -22.06 -21.09
N ARG A 316 3.34 -22.66 -21.95
CA ARG A 316 2.56 -23.88 -21.70
C ARG A 316 3.36 -25.03 -21.09
N LEU A 317 4.61 -25.23 -21.49
CA LEU A 317 5.46 -26.30 -20.98
C LEU A 317 5.89 -26.07 -19.53
N LEU A 318 6.28 -24.84 -19.18
CA LEU A 318 6.66 -24.47 -17.81
C LEU A 318 5.43 -24.42 -16.87
N ALA A 319 4.26 -24.14 -17.42
CA ALA A 319 3.01 -24.12 -16.66
C ALA A 319 2.42 -25.52 -16.42
N LEU A 320 2.81 -26.54 -17.21
CA LEU A 320 2.22 -27.88 -17.14
C LEU A 320 2.27 -28.53 -15.75
N PRO A 321 3.42 -28.57 -15.02
CA PRO A 321 3.45 -29.15 -13.68
C PRO A 321 2.56 -28.41 -12.69
N TYR A 322 2.45 -27.09 -12.80
CA TYR A 322 1.52 -26.30 -11.98
C TYR A 322 0.07 -26.60 -12.33
N ARG A 323 -0.26 -26.74 -13.63
CA ARG A 323 -1.61 -27.13 -14.09
C ARG A 323 -2.00 -28.50 -13.50
N LEU A 324 -1.11 -29.48 -13.57
CA LEU A 324 -1.32 -30.79 -12.97
C LEU A 324 -1.53 -30.70 -11.45
N GLY A 325 -0.68 -29.95 -10.75
CA GLY A 325 -0.82 -29.76 -9.31
C GLY A 325 -2.16 -29.15 -8.91
N VAL A 326 -2.64 -28.13 -9.64
CA VAL A 326 -3.95 -27.49 -9.41
C VAL A 326 -5.09 -28.45 -9.79
N PHE A 327 -4.98 -29.16 -10.91
CA PHE A 327 -5.99 -30.12 -11.36
C PHE A 327 -6.16 -31.26 -10.39
N LEU A 328 -5.07 -31.84 -9.91
CA LEU A 328 -5.06 -32.96 -8.95
C LEU A 328 -5.26 -32.51 -7.50
N HIS A 329 -5.47 -31.22 -7.25
CA HIS A 329 -5.53 -30.63 -5.90
C HIS A 329 -4.31 -30.97 -5.03
N SER A 330 -3.13 -31.09 -5.63
CA SER A 330 -1.93 -31.55 -4.97
C SER A 330 -0.97 -30.40 -4.60
N ALA A 331 -1.05 -29.96 -3.37
CA ALA A 331 -0.13 -28.98 -2.80
C ALA A 331 1.32 -29.50 -2.78
N TRP A 332 1.51 -30.83 -2.67
CA TRP A 332 2.81 -31.47 -2.73
C TRP A 332 3.46 -31.30 -4.11
N LEU A 333 2.74 -31.56 -5.20
CA LEU A 333 3.24 -31.37 -6.56
C LEU A 333 3.63 -29.92 -6.82
N LEU A 334 2.80 -28.96 -6.39
CA LEU A 334 3.08 -27.54 -6.53
C LEU A 334 4.36 -27.14 -5.77
N ALA A 335 4.50 -27.59 -4.53
CA ALA A 335 5.67 -27.28 -3.71
C ALA A 335 6.95 -27.94 -4.25
N ALA A 336 6.87 -29.22 -4.67
CA ALA A 336 8.00 -29.96 -5.21
C ALA A 336 8.50 -29.35 -6.51
N TYR A 337 7.60 -29.05 -7.45
CA TYR A 337 7.99 -28.43 -8.72
C TYR A 337 8.60 -27.04 -8.51
N THR A 338 7.99 -26.21 -7.64
CA THR A 338 8.55 -24.89 -7.32
C THR A 338 9.95 -24.99 -6.73
N GLN A 339 10.18 -25.98 -5.86
CA GLN A 339 11.50 -26.20 -5.27
C GLN A 339 12.53 -26.64 -6.30
N LEU A 340 12.14 -27.51 -7.25
CA LEU A 340 13.01 -27.94 -8.36
C LEU A 340 13.32 -26.75 -9.28
N LYS A 341 12.31 -26.02 -9.73
CA LYS A 341 12.48 -24.82 -10.57
C LYS A 341 13.49 -23.83 -9.96
N ASN A 342 13.38 -23.55 -8.67
CA ASN A 342 14.25 -22.60 -7.98
C ASN A 342 15.69 -23.11 -7.72
N ARG A 343 15.99 -24.36 -8.04
CA ARG A 343 17.38 -24.92 -8.01
C ARG A 343 18.11 -24.76 -9.34
N PHE A 344 17.38 -24.58 -10.44
CA PHE A 344 17.91 -24.52 -11.81
C PHE A 344 17.81 -23.14 -12.45
N LEU A 345 17.18 -22.16 -11.79
CA LEU A 345 17.14 -20.74 -12.13
C LEU A 345 17.85 -19.90 -11.05
#